data_3ac7ccd50737fdbf42fd8ecbda16ca39
#
_entry.id   3ac7ccd50737fdbf42fd8ecbda16ca39
#
_cell.length_a   1.000
_cell.length_b   1.000
_cell.length_c   1.000
_cell.angle_alpha   90.00
_cell.angle_beta   90.00
_cell.angle_gamma   90.00
#
_symmetry.space_group_name_H-M   'P 1'
#
loop_
_entity.id
_entity.type
_entity.pdbx_description
1 polymer ?
#
loop_
_entity_poly.entity_id
_entity_poly.type
_entity_poly.pdbx_seq_one_letter_code
_entity_poly.pdbx_strand_id
1 'polypeptide(L)'
;RMSFQVIGQSSGGRDLYGVVVNALETDEQERDYERWTQLRSIMLTDPAQGQGLLDQWGDGVKIPIFIEANIHGNEEEGTDAMMQVVRDLVTTPYGANPVVDDLLDHAILVLIPSQNPDGRFRGTRANTNGFDMNRDLLVQSQPEIKLNVAFQQEWLAPVGLAMHGYVDPTLIDGLTKPHNPGVEYDLFLEWN
;
A
#
# COMPACT_ATOMS: atom_id res chain seq x y z
N ARG A 1 -4.51 15.43 6.95
CA ARG A 1 -3.50 14.47 6.52
C ARG A 1 -4.06 13.08 6.15
N MET A 2 -5.20 12.68 6.67
CA MET A 2 -5.73 11.35 6.43
C MET A 2 -7.18 11.41 6.00
N SER A 3 -7.52 10.64 4.97
CA SER A 3 -8.89 10.29 4.62
C SER A 3 -9.02 8.77 4.56
N PHE A 4 -10.23 8.26 4.76
CA PHE A 4 -10.53 6.85 4.57
C PHE A 4 -11.92 6.67 3.98
N GLN A 5 -12.11 5.57 3.27
CA GLN A 5 -13.39 5.20 2.69
C GLN A 5 -13.59 3.69 2.77
N VAL A 6 -14.84 3.27 2.79
CA VAL A 6 -15.19 1.87 2.55
C VAL A 6 -15.15 1.64 1.04
N ILE A 7 -14.19 0.83 0.58
CA ILE A 7 -14.03 0.50 -0.85
C ILE A 7 -14.94 -0.64 -1.29
N GLY A 8 -15.56 -1.33 -0.35
CA GLY A 8 -16.54 -2.39 -0.57
C GLY A 8 -16.57 -3.37 0.59
N GLN A 9 -17.14 -4.56 0.35
CA GLN A 9 -17.27 -5.60 1.35
C GLN A 9 -16.61 -6.90 0.90
N SER A 10 -16.05 -7.62 1.89
CA SER A 10 -15.51 -8.95 1.73
C SER A 10 -16.60 -9.98 1.42
N SER A 11 -16.20 -11.19 1.04
CA SER A 11 -17.10 -12.32 0.82
C SER A 11 -17.92 -12.71 2.06
N GLY A 12 -17.45 -12.36 3.27
CA GLY A 12 -18.15 -12.54 4.54
C GLY A 12 -18.93 -11.30 5.01
N GLY A 13 -18.98 -10.24 4.21
CA GLY A 13 -19.76 -9.03 4.50
C GLY A 13 -19.06 -8.03 5.43
N ARG A 14 -17.74 -8.11 5.62
CA ARG A 14 -16.97 -7.10 6.35
C ARG A 14 -16.50 -6.01 5.42
N ASP A 15 -16.52 -4.77 5.91
CA ASP A 15 -16.02 -3.63 5.15
C ASP A 15 -14.51 -3.73 4.90
N LEU A 16 -14.12 -3.41 3.67
CA LEU A 16 -12.73 -3.15 3.30
C LEU A 16 -12.50 -1.65 3.27
N TYR A 17 -11.40 -1.22 3.85
CA TYR A 17 -11.04 0.18 3.97
C TYR A 17 -9.86 0.53 3.09
N GLY A 18 -10.03 1.57 2.27
CA GLY A 18 -8.95 2.31 1.63
C GLY A 18 -8.62 3.54 2.48
N VAL A 19 -7.34 3.75 2.77
CA VAL A 19 -6.84 4.87 3.55
C VAL A 19 -5.84 5.65 2.71
N VAL A 20 -5.94 6.98 2.74
CA VAL A 20 -4.98 7.85 2.06
C VAL A 20 -4.37 8.79 3.09
N VAL A 21 -3.04 8.81 3.17
CA VAL A 21 -2.28 9.78 3.95
C VAL A 21 -1.54 10.70 3.00
N ASN A 22 -1.84 11.99 3.09
CA ASN A 22 -1.28 13.03 2.27
C ASN A 22 -1.22 14.35 3.06
N ALA A 23 -0.09 15.05 3.07
CA ALA A 23 0.01 16.37 3.66
C ALA A 23 -0.40 17.46 2.66
N LEU A 24 -1.23 18.39 3.11
CA LEU A 24 -1.71 19.57 2.37
C LEU A 24 -1.63 20.80 3.30
N GLU A 25 -0.46 21.02 3.90
CA GLU A 25 -0.25 22.03 4.94
C GLU A 25 0.52 23.24 4.43
N THR A 26 1.06 23.14 3.21
CA THR A 26 1.76 24.22 2.50
C THR A 26 1.23 24.34 1.08
N ASP A 27 1.33 25.55 0.51
CA ASP A 27 0.96 25.81 -0.89
C ASP A 27 1.73 24.91 -1.87
N GLU A 28 2.93 24.49 -1.50
CA GLU A 28 3.76 23.58 -2.29
C GLU A 28 3.18 22.17 -2.30
N GLN A 29 2.82 21.63 -1.15
CA GLN A 29 2.20 20.33 -1.02
C GLN A 29 0.86 20.24 -1.75
N GLU A 30 0.04 21.32 -1.67
CA GLU A 30 -1.23 21.39 -2.40
C GLU A 30 -1.01 21.39 -3.91
N ARG A 31 -0.11 22.24 -4.41
CA ARG A 31 0.25 22.31 -5.83
C ARG A 31 0.74 20.97 -6.36
N ASP A 32 1.62 20.27 -5.64
CA ASP A 32 2.22 19.03 -6.09
C ASP A 32 1.23 17.86 -6.04
N TYR A 33 0.26 17.92 -5.13
CA TYR A 33 -0.89 17.01 -5.13
C TYR A 33 -1.86 17.27 -6.30
N GLU A 34 -2.15 18.54 -6.62
CA GLU A 34 -2.97 18.92 -7.77
C GLU A 34 -2.33 18.44 -9.09
N ARG A 35 -1.02 18.58 -9.22
CA ARG A 35 -0.24 18.09 -10.36
C ARG A 35 -0.38 16.56 -10.51
N TRP A 36 -0.28 15.83 -9.42
CA TRP A 36 -0.55 14.38 -9.45
C TRP A 36 -1.99 14.09 -9.92
N THR A 37 -2.97 14.80 -9.40
CA THR A 37 -4.38 14.60 -9.78
C THR A 37 -4.60 14.87 -11.28
N GLN A 38 -3.96 15.91 -11.82
CA GLN A 38 -3.97 16.22 -13.25
C GLN A 38 -3.26 15.13 -14.06
N LEU A 39 -2.06 14.75 -13.64
CA LEU A 39 -1.25 13.72 -14.31
C LEU A 39 -2.00 12.41 -14.42
N ARG A 40 -2.59 11.94 -13.33
CA ARG A 40 -3.38 10.71 -13.27
C ARG A 40 -4.49 10.66 -14.32
N SER A 41 -5.19 11.78 -14.52
CA SER A 41 -6.28 11.87 -15.50
C SER A 41 -5.77 11.79 -16.94
N ILE A 42 -4.57 12.30 -17.20
CA ILE A 42 -3.96 12.37 -18.54
C ILE A 42 -3.25 11.04 -18.88
N MET A 43 -2.52 10.44 -17.95
CA MET A 43 -1.74 9.22 -18.18
C MET A 43 -2.55 8.05 -18.76
N LEU A 44 -3.85 7.98 -18.42
CA LEU A 44 -4.74 6.94 -18.94
C LEU A 44 -5.21 7.19 -20.39
N THR A 45 -5.20 8.43 -20.84
CA THR A 45 -5.74 8.83 -22.15
C THR A 45 -4.67 9.28 -23.15
N ASP A 46 -3.62 9.94 -22.66
CA ASP A 46 -2.48 10.42 -23.44
C ASP A 46 -1.17 10.29 -22.63
N PRO A 47 -0.55 9.10 -22.60
CA PRO A 47 0.69 8.86 -21.88
C PRO A 47 1.86 9.76 -22.33
N ALA A 48 1.89 10.16 -23.61
CA ALA A 48 2.96 11.02 -24.14
C ALA A 48 2.85 12.45 -23.56
N GLN A 49 1.63 12.97 -23.46
CA GLN A 49 1.38 14.25 -22.81
C GLN A 49 1.71 14.15 -21.31
N GLY A 50 1.31 13.05 -20.66
CA GLY A 50 1.62 12.80 -19.25
C GLY A 50 3.14 12.80 -18.99
N GLN A 51 3.93 12.15 -19.84
CA GLN A 51 5.38 12.16 -19.73
C GLN A 51 5.95 13.57 -19.89
N GLY A 52 5.44 14.35 -20.86
CA GLY A 52 5.86 15.75 -21.05
C GLY A 52 5.60 16.64 -19.83
N LEU A 53 4.50 16.40 -19.08
CA LEU A 53 4.22 17.11 -17.83
C LEU A 53 5.18 16.68 -16.70
N LEU A 54 5.50 15.41 -16.59
CA LEU A 54 6.50 14.92 -15.62
C LEU A 54 7.87 15.55 -15.91
N ASP A 55 8.30 15.57 -17.15
CA ASP A 55 9.58 16.18 -17.56
C ASP A 55 9.62 17.68 -17.24
N GLN A 56 8.47 18.36 -17.36
CA GLN A 56 8.34 19.79 -17.05
C GLN A 56 8.34 20.08 -15.55
N TRP A 57 7.68 19.26 -14.76
CA TRP A 57 7.48 19.47 -13.31
C TRP A 57 8.63 18.93 -12.47
N GLY A 58 9.36 17.92 -12.95
CA GLY A 58 10.45 17.29 -12.22
C GLY A 58 9.97 16.74 -10.87
N ASP A 59 10.67 17.11 -9.81
CA ASP A 59 10.35 16.67 -8.44
C ASP A 59 9.11 17.39 -7.83
N GLY A 60 8.54 18.35 -8.55
CA GLY A 60 7.36 19.11 -8.11
C GLY A 60 6.04 18.38 -8.37
N VAL A 61 5.97 17.08 -8.09
CA VAL A 61 4.76 16.25 -8.13
C VAL A 61 4.84 15.17 -7.07
N LYS A 62 3.78 14.99 -6.30
CA LYS A 62 3.73 13.89 -5.32
C LYS A 62 3.50 12.56 -6.01
N ILE A 63 4.20 11.54 -5.54
CA ILE A 63 4.12 10.18 -6.11
C ILE A 63 3.31 9.28 -5.16
N PRO A 64 2.26 8.59 -5.64
CA PRO A 64 1.56 7.64 -4.81
C PRO A 64 2.37 6.37 -4.59
N ILE A 65 2.36 5.91 -3.34
CA ILE A 65 2.92 4.63 -2.92
C ILE A 65 1.77 3.79 -2.39
N PHE A 66 1.52 2.65 -3.03
CA PHE A 66 0.48 1.73 -2.62
C PHE A 66 1.04 0.72 -1.62
N ILE A 67 0.43 0.63 -0.44
CA ILE A 67 0.84 -0.31 0.60
C ILE A 67 -0.36 -1.13 1.04
N GLU A 68 -0.22 -2.43 0.97
CA GLU A 68 -1.27 -3.37 1.33
C GLU A 68 -0.77 -4.38 2.36
N ALA A 69 -1.66 -4.85 3.22
CA ALA A 69 -1.35 -5.83 4.24
C ALA A 69 -2.43 -6.89 4.39
N ASN A 70 -2.05 -8.00 5.02
CA ASN A 70 -2.96 -9.04 5.47
C ASN A 70 -3.79 -9.68 4.34
N ILE A 71 -3.16 -9.95 3.20
CA ILE A 71 -3.77 -10.76 2.14
C ILE A 71 -4.03 -12.19 2.64
N HIS A 72 -3.15 -12.70 3.49
CA HIS A 72 -3.40 -13.88 4.31
C HIS A 72 -3.88 -13.42 5.69
N GLY A 73 -5.07 -13.84 6.09
CA GLY A 73 -5.71 -13.30 7.28
C GLY A 73 -5.00 -13.61 8.60
N ASN A 74 -4.21 -14.68 8.66
CA ASN A 74 -3.41 -15.05 9.84
C ASN A 74 -2.03 -14.38 9.90
N GLU A 75 -1.71 -13.48 8.97
CA GLU A 75 -0.50 -12.67 8.95
C GLU A 75 -0.86 -11.27 9.44
N GLU A 76 -0.86 -11.04 10.75
CA GLU A 76 -1.43 -9.83 11.36
C GLU A 76 -0.44 -8.67 11.48
N GLU A 77 0.85 -8.95 11.47
CA GLU A 77 1.94 -8.02 11.77
C GLU A 77 1.96 -6.82 10.81
N GLY A 78 1.71 -7.06 9.52
CA GLY A 78 1.67 -6.00 8.51
C GLY A 78 0.57 -4.96 8.78
N THR A 79 -0.62 -5.40 9.19
CA THR A 79 -1.70 -4.50 9.57
C THR A 79 -1.33 -3.69 10.81
N ASP A 80 -0.80 -4.34 11.83
CA ASP A 80 -0.47 -3.69 13.10
C ASP A 80 0.66 -2.67 12.91
N ALA A 81 1.68 -3.00 12.12
CA ALA A 81 2.74 -2.08 11.74
C ALA A 81 2.20 -0.88 10.94
N MET A 82 1.35 -1.14 9.94
CA MET A 82 0.73 -0.09 9.12
C MET A 82 -0.07 0.89 9.98
N MET A 83 -0.88 0.40 10.92
CA MET A 83 -1.67 1.25 11.80
C MET A 83 -0.81 2.13 12.71
N GLN A 84 0.36 1.64 13.14
CA GLN A 84 1.31 2.45 13.92
C GLN A 84 1.95 3.53 13.04
N VAL A 85 2.40 3.17 11.83
CA VAL A 85 2.98 4.13 10.87
C VAL A 85 1.96 5.22 10.54
N VAL A 86 0.72 4.86 10.21
CA VAL A 86 -0.35 5.84 9.93
C VAL A 86 -0.56 6.78 11.12
N ARG A 87 -0.66 6.22 12.33
CA ARG A 87 -0.78 7.04 13.54
C ARG A 87 0.37 8.05 13.65
N ASP A 88 1.60 7.59 13.50
CA ASP A 88 2.78 8.44 13.68
C ASP A 88 2.84 9.53 12.59
N LEU A 89 2.50 9.21 11.35
CA LEU A 89 2.45 10.17 10.25
C LEU A 89 1.36 11.24 10.42
N VAL A 90 0.18 10.87 10.94
CA VAL A 90 -0.93 11.82 11.08
C VAL A 90 -0.87 12.65 12.35
N THR A 91 -0.16 12.17 13.38
CA THR A 91 -0.04 12.86 14.67
C THR A 91 1.23 13.66 14.84
N THR A 92 2.25 13.45 14.00
CA THR A 92 3.49 14.24 14.01
C THR A 92 3.21 15.59 13.35
N PRO A 93 3.35 16.72 14.07
CA PRO A 93 3.17 18.05 13.47
C PRO A 93 4.21 18.30 12.37
N TYR A 94 3.82 19.06 11.34
CA TYR A 94 4.75 19.50 10.30
C TYR A 94 5.89 20.34 10.91
N GLY A 95 7.12 20.08 10.50
CA GLY A 95 8.33 20.68 11.07
C GLY A 95 8.88 19.98 12.30
N ALA A 96 8.19 18.99 12.86
CA ALA A 96 8.63 18.29 14.07
C ALA A 96 9.57 17.10 13.78
N ASN A 97 9.47 16.49 12.60
CA ASN A 97 10.30 15.36 12.20
C ASN A 97 10.64 15.46 10.70
N PRO A 98 11.90 15.75 10.35
CA PRO A 98 12.28 15.95 8.95
C PRO A 98 12.10 14.71 8.06
N VAL A 99 12.12 13.50 8.62
CA VAL A 99 11.87 12.26 7.85
C VAL A 99 10.40 12.13 7.49
N VAL A 100 9.50 12.48 8.42
CA VAL A 100 8.05 12.49 8.18
C VAL A 100 7.68 13.59 7.18
N ASP A 101 8.29 14.77 7.34
CA ASP A 101 8.03 15.90 6.46
C ASP A 101 8.49 15.59 5.03
N ASP A 102 9.73 15.11 4.85
CA ASP A 102 10.26 14.72 3.54
C ASP A 102 9.40 13.65 2.84
N LEU A 103 8.97 12.63 3.58
CA LEU A 103 8.07 11.61 3.04
C LEU A 103 6.74 12.22 2.58
N LEU A 104 6.11 13.05 3.40
CA LEU A 104 4.80 13.62 3.11
C LEU A 104 4.86 14.81 2.14
N ASP A 105 6.02 15.43 1.95
CA ASP A 105 6.25 16.44 0.91
C ASP A 105 6.24 15.79 -0.49
N HIS A 106 6.76 14.56 -0.62
CA HIS A 106 6.96 13.94 -1.92
C HIS A 106 6.03 12.75 -2.23
N ALA A 107 5.36 12.19 -1.20
CA ALA A 107 4.54 10.99 -1.38
C ALA A 107 3.08 11.17 -0.96
N ILE A 108 2.23 10.39 -1.64
CA ILE A 108 0.85 10.10 -1.24
C ILE A 108 0.83 8.62 -0.82
N LEU A 109 0.52 8.33 0.43
CA LEU A 109 0.42 6.95 0.87
C LEU A 109 -1.01 6.45 0.67
N VAL A 110 -1.16 5.42 -0.14
CA VAL A 110 -2.44 4.78 -0.49
C VAL A 110 -2.43 3.38 0.12
N LEU A 111 -3.28 3.15 1.11
CA LEU A 111 -3.14 2.02 2.01
C LEU A 111 -4.39 1.14 2.03
N ILE A 112 -4.20 -0.17 2.06
CA ILE A 112 -5.24 -1.15 2.43
C ILE A 112 -4.75 -1.92 3.66
N PRO A 113 -5.22 -1.56 4.87
CA PRO A 113 -4.71 -2.15 6.11
C PRO A 113 -5.00 -3.64 6.26
N SER A 114 -6.10 -4.11 5.70
CA SER A 114 -6.43 -5.54 5.69
C SER A 114 -7.19 -5.90 4.43
N GLN A 115 -6.55 -6.66 3.56
CA GLN A 115 -7.18 -7.20 2.36
C GLN A 115 -8.13 -8.37 2.67
N ASN A 116 -7.87 -9.09 3.77
CA ASN A 116 -8.63 -10.27 4.19
C ASN A 116 -9.22 -10.11 5.60
N PRO A 117 -10.20 -9.23 5.77
CA PRO A 117 -10.79 -8.99 7.09
C PRO A 117 -11.51 -10.22 7.66
N ASP A 118 -11.99 -11.10 6.80
CA ASP A 118 -12.62 -12.35 7.23
C ASP A 118 -11.61 -13.37 7.73
N GLY A 119 -10.52 -13.56 7.00
CA GLY A 119 -9.42 -14.42 7.41
C GLY A 119 -8.76 -13.91 8.69
N ARG A 120 -8.56 -12.59 8.81
CA ARG A 120 -8.04 -11.98 10.03
C ARG A 120 -8.93 -12.27 11.24
N PHE A 121 -10.24 -12.09 11.09
CA PHE A 121 -11.19 -12.38 12.19
C PHE A 121 -11.17 -13.84 12.63
N ARG A 122 -10.90 -14.77 11.71
CA ARG A 122 -10.88 -16.22 11.97
C ARG A 122 -9.49 -16.76 12.30
N GLY A 123 -8.44 -15.97 12.16
CA GLY A 123 -7.05 -16.44 12.24
C GLY A 123 -6.70 -17.44 11.13
N THR A 124 -7.25 -17.29 9.93
CA THR A 124 -7.04 -18.21 8.80
C THR A 124 -6.35 -17.51 7.63
N ARG A 125 -5.53 -18.27 6.89
CA ARG A 125 -4.88 -17.81 5.67
C ARG A 125 -5.90 -17.42 4.59
N ALA A 126 -6.87 -18.28 4.34
CA ALA A 126 -7.89 -18.12 3.31
C ALA A 126 -9.00 -17.12 3.71
N ASN A 127 -9.71 -16.58 2.73
CA ASN A 127 -10.92 -15.80 2.95
C ASN A 127 -12.14 -16.69 3.33
N THR A 128 -13.32 -16.10 3.45
CA THR A 128 -14.56 -16.82 3.80
C THR A 128 -14.91 -17.94 2.81
N ASN A 129 -14.57 -17.76 1.54
CA ASN A 129 -14.83 -18.75 0.49
C ASN A 129 -13.77 -19.86 0.43
N GLY A 130 -12.76 -19.86 1.31
CA GLY A 130 -11.68 -20.82 1.33
C GLY A 130 -10.59 -20.57 0.29
N PHE A 131 -10.53 -19.36 -0.31
CA PHE A 131 -9.53 -19.02 -1.31
C PHE A 131 -8.28 -18.40 -0.67
N ASP A 132 -7.12 -18.85 -1.12
CA ASP A 132 -5.86 -18.12 -0.97
C ASP A 132 -5.87 -16.93 -1.94
N MET A 133 -6.13 -15.75 -1.42
CA MET A 133 -6.28 -14.54 -2.25
C MET A 133 -4.99 -14.14 -2.95
N ASN A 134 -3.82 -14.54 -2.42
CA ASN A 134 -2.53 -14.34 -3.10
C ASN A 134 -2.32 -15.29 -4.29
N ARG A 135 -3.36 -16.02 -4.72
CA ARG A 135 -3.42 -16.80 -5.96
C ARG A 135 -4.50 -16.28 -6.91
N ASP A 136 -5.21 -15.22 -6.54
CA ASP A 136 -6.38 -14.71 -7.27
C ASP A 136 -6.16 -13.36 -7.98
N LEU A 137 -4.99 -12.74 -7.82
CA LEU A 137 -4.68 -11.42 -8.38
C LEU A 137 -4.87 -11.33 -9.91
N LEU A 138 -4.59 -12.41 -10.63
CA LEU A 138 -4.77 -12.46 -12.09
C LEU A 138 -6.23 -12.72 -12.48
N VAL A 139 -6.89 -13.67 -11.81
CA VAL A 139 -8.26 -14.10 -12.15
C VAL A 139 -9.31 -13.17 -11.55
N GLN A 140 -9.01 -12.60 -10.37
CA GLN A 140 -9.88 -11.69 -9.64
C GLN A 140 -11.28 -12.26 -9.40
N SER A 141 -11.34 -13.52 -8.97
CA SER A 141 -12.61 -14.19 -8.68
C SER A 141 -13.25 -13.73 -7.37
N GLN A 142 -12.40 -13.34 -6.40
CA GLN A 142 -12.86 -12.94 -5.06
C GLN A 142 -13.16 -11.43 -5.00
N PRO A 143 -14.24 -11.02 -4.29
CA PRO A 143 -14.61 -9.61 -4.19
C PRO A 143 -13.52 -8.75 -3.57
N GLU A 144 -12.81 -9.25 -2.57
CA GLU A 144 -11.72 -8.54 -1.91
C GLU A 144 -10.60 -8.17 -2.90
N ILE A 145 -10.23 -9.09 -3.77
CA ILE A 145 -9.17 -8.86 -4.77
C ILE A 145 -9.64 -7.87 -5.84
N LYS A 146 -10.90 -7.97 -6.29
CA LYS A 146 -11.46 -6.98 -7.24
C LYS A 146 -11.41 -5.57 -6.68
N LEU A 147 -11.79 -5.41 -5.42
CA LEU A 147 -11.82 -4.11 -4.74
C LEU A 147 -10.40 -3.57 -4.54
N ASN A 148 -9.47 -4.42 -4.14
CA ASN A 148 -8.06 -4.07 -3.97
C ASN A 148 -7.44 -3.58 -5.29
N VAL A 149 -7.58 -4.37 -6.35
CA VAL A 149 -7.05 -4.02 -7.68
C VAL A 149 -7.69 -2.74 -8.21
N ALA A 150 -9.01 -2.58 -8.07
CA ALA A 150 -9.71 -1.37 -8.50
C ALA A 150 -9.20 -0.13 -7.76
N PHE A 151 -9.01 -0.22 -6.44
CA PHE A 151 -8.49 0.89 -5.64
C PHE A 151 -7.03 1.22 -5.99
N GLN A 152 -6.19 0.21 -6.20
CA GLN A 152 -4.82 0.42 -6.67
C GLN A 152 -4.79 1.11 -8.05
N GLN A 153 -5.62 0.66 -8.99
CA GLN A 153 -5.71 1.24 -10.33
C GLN A 153 -6.22 2.67 -10.32
N GLU A 154 -7.11 3.01 -9.40
CA GLU A 154 -7.58 4.39 -9.23
C GLU A 154 -6.41 5.35 -8.97
N TRP A 155 -5.41 4.92 -8.21
CA TRP A 155 -4.28 5.76 -7.83
C TRP A 155 -3.10 5.69 -8.79
N LEU A 156 -3.02 4.74 -9.72
CA LEU A 156 -1.90 4.53 -10.64
C LEU A 156 -0.53 4.56 -9.95
N ALA A 157 -0.46 3.99 -8.75
CA ALA A 157 0.74 4.02 -7.93
C ALA A 157 1.90 3.25 -8.62
N PRO A 158 3.04 3.91 -8.94
CA PRO A 158 4.15 3.25 -9.59
C PRO A 158 4.96 2.36 -8.64
N VAL A 159 4.77 2.52 -7.33
CA VAL A 159 5.43 1.73 -6.29
C VAL A 159 4.38 1.01 -5.46
N GLY A 160 4.57 -0.30 -5.27
CA GLY A 160 3.71 -1.14 -4.44
C GLY A 160 4.53 -1.90 -3.40
N LEU A 161 3.99 -1.99 -2.18
CA LEU A 161 4.54 -2.78 -1.08
C LEU A 161 3.45 -3.69 -0.53
N ALA A 162 3.65 -5.00 -0.63
CA ALA A 162 2.77 -6.01 -0.02
C ALA A 162 3.40 -6.52 1.28
N MET A 163 2.73 -6.28 2.39
CA MET A 163 3.20 -6.67 3.72
C MET A 163 2.58 -8.01 4.11
N HIS A 164 3.43 -9.01 4.19
CA HIS A 164 3.11 -10.33 4.73
C HIS A 164 3.49 -10.42 6.20
N GLY A 165 3.13 -11.50 6.86
CA GLY A 165 3.51 -11.80 8.24
C GLY A 165 4.09 -13.20 8.37
N TYR A 166 4.43 -13.57 9.59
CA TYR A 166 4.99 -14.87 9.94
C TYR A 166 3.93 -15.73 10.63
N VAL A 167 3.68 -16.89 10.07
CA VAL A 167 2.69 -17.85 10.59
C VAL A 167 3.33 -19.03 11.31
N ASP A 168 4.65 -19.09 11.36
CA ASP A 168 5.48 -20.10 12.01
C ASP A 168 6.40 -19.42 13.04
N PRO A 169 6.83 -20.09 14.12
CA PRO A 169 7.79 -19.56 15.10
C PRO A 169 9.17 -19.19 14.51
N THR A 170 9.42 -19.47 13.25
CA THR A 170 10.62 -18.99 12.54
C THR A 170 10.43 -17.57 12.04
N LEU A 171 11.18 -16.66 12.60
CA LEU A 171 11.16 -15.23 12.26
C LEU A 171 11.53 -14.93 10.79
N ILE A 172 12.09 -15.88 10.04
CA ILE A 172 12.59 -15.64 8.70
C ILE A 172 12.39 -16.87 7.82
N ASP A 173 11.52 -16.76 6.83
CA ASP A 173 11.27 -17.78 5.82
C ASP A 173 12.17 -17.66 4.56
N GLY A 174 13.11 -16.72 4.58
CA GLY A 174 14.01 -16.47 3.43
C GLY A 174 15.01 -17.57 3.12
N LEU A 175 15.11 -18.59 3.98
CA LEU A 175 16.06 -19.71 3.82
C LEU A 175 15.44 -20.94 3.16
N THR A 176 14.14 -20.97 2.91
CA THR A 176 13.48 -22.06 2.21
C THR A 176 13.69 -21.95 0.70
N LYS A 177 14.01 -23.06 0.06
CA LYS A 177 14.19 -23.09 -1.41
C LYS A 177 12.83 -23.04 -2.13
N PRO A 178 12.76 -22.33 -3.28
CA PRO A 178 13.84 -21.64 -3.98
C PRO A 178 14.07 -20.23 -3.42
N HIS A 179 15.30 -19.89 -3.07
CA HIS A 179 15.65 -18.51 -2.72
C HIS A 179 15.70 -17.61 -3.94
N ASN A 180 15.43 -16.34 -3.75
CA ASN A 180 15.78 -15.33 -4.74
C ASN A 180 17.32 -15.28 -4.88
N PRO A 181 17.89 -15.60 -6.05
CA PRO A 181 19.35 -15.62 -6.21
C PRO A 181 19.99 -14.23 -6.09
N GLY A 182 19.19 -13.16 -6.01
CA GLY A 182 19.66 -11.79 -5.76
C GLY A 182 19.79 -11.42 -4.27
N VAL A 183 19.44 -12.34 -3.34
CA VAL A 183 19.64 -12.10 -1.91
C VAL A 183 21.06 -12.51 -1.53
N GLU A 184 21.86 -11.56 -1.07
CA GLU A 184 23.18 -11.79 -0.49
C GLU A 184 23.01 -12.53 0.84
N TYR A 185 23.25 -13.85 0.80
CA TYR A 185 23.03 -14.77 1.92
C TYR A 185 23.86 -14.39 3.16
N ASP A 186 25.08 -13.91 2.96
CA ASP A 186 25.98 -13.55 4.04
C ASP A 186 25.48 -12.30 4.79
N LEU A 187 24.96 -11.29 4.07
CA LEU A 187 24.33 -10.13 4.69
C LEU A 187 23.07 -10.52 5.49
N PHE A 188 22.33 -11.49 5.00
CA PHE A 188 21.14 -11.97 5.68
C PHE A 188 21.45 -12.70 7.00
N LEU A 189 22.57 -13.41 7.07
CA LEU A 189 23.04 -14.07 8.30
C LEU A 189 23.61 -13.10 9.34
N GLU A 190 24.16 -11.95 8.92
CA GLU A 190 24.69 -10.95 9.83
C GLU A 190 23.61 -10.11 10.53
N TRP A 191 22.38 -10.06 9.98
CA TRP A 191 21.28 -9.25 10.50
C TRP A 191 20.25 -10.07 11.30
N ASN A 192 20.49 -11.36 11.48
CA ASN A 192 19.71 -12.31 12.23
C ASN A 192 20.55 -12.96 13.32
#